data_9217c82f79a2f74ccc62ce70de406494
#
_entry.id   9217c82f79a2f74ccc62ce70de406494
#
_cell.length_a   1.000
_cell.length_b   1.000
_cell.length_c   1.000
_cell.angle_alpha   90.00
_cell.angle_beta   90.00
_cell.angle_gamma   90.00
#
_symmetry.space_group_name_H-M   'P 1'
#
loop_
_entity.id
_entity.type
_entity.pdbx_description
1 polymer ?
#
loop_
_entity_poly.entity_id
_entity_poly.type
_entity_poly.pdbx_seq_one_letter_code
_entity_poly.pdbx_strand_id
1 'polypeptide(L)'
;KEYAPKSLTLKEDILWMKAKGRTHADGRVVLTTAEDKNYETQVEIRTGNGNVAGLILYYNEKAYAGVVSDGKRFYIYRNAEHKTELPNRIGKHFFARLHNCGNRLSVEVSKDGEEWTVLAGDMDVSSLHHNNYGGFYALRVGLFSAGKGSAGFSRFRYRNAVPREKDMSAYLMVFHKDEDHGLHMAISSDGYTFTALNEGKPVIAGDTIAERKGIRGPHIFRGPDGAFYLSMTELHIYAQRDG
;
A
#
# COMPACT_ATOMS: atom_id res chain seq x y z
N LYS A 1 -8.63 7.56 -17.10
CA LYS A 1 -9.78 8.36 -16.62
C LYS A 1 -9.39 9.82 -16.74
N GLU A 2 -10.23 10.60 -17.42
CA GLU A 2 -10.02 12.03 -17.62
C GLU A 2 -9.84 12.74 -16.27
N TYR A 3 -8.76 13.47 -16.14
CA TYR A 3 -8.55 14.39 -15.05
C TYR A 3 -9.66 15.44 -15.11
N ALA A 4 -10.49 15.53 -14.10
CA ALA A 4 -11.59 16.50 -14.07
C ALA A 4 -11.18 17.74 -13.24
N PRO A 5 -10.40 18.67 -13.79
CA PRO A 5 -9.84 19.82 -13.05
C PRO A 5 -10.93 20.70 -12.43
N LYS A 6 -12.14 20.76 -13.06
CA LYS A 6 -13.29 21.53 -12.52
C LYS A 6 -13.87 20.98 -11.21
N SER A 7 -13.46 19.80 -10.77
CA SER A 7 -13.93 19.19 -9.53
C SER A 7 -12.92 19.29 -8.39
N LEU A 8 -11.73 19.79 -8.66
CA LEU A 8 -10.65 20.02 -7.73
C LEU A 8 -10.27 21.50 -7.77
N THR A 9 -10.11 22.12 -6.62
CA THR A 9 -9.68 23.50 -6.50
C THR A 9 -8.69 23.61 -5.35
N LEU A 10 -7.48 24.08 -5.63
CA LEU A 10 -6.52 24.42 -4.57
C LEU A 10 -6.72 25.87 -4.17
N LYS A 11 -7.03 26.11 -2.90
CA LYS A 11 -7.20 27.44 -2.33
C LYS A 11 -6.69 27.45 -0.89
N GLU A 12 -5.79 28.38 -0.56
CA GLU A 12 -5.21 28.54 0.79
C GLU A 12 -4.62 27.22 1.33
N ASP A 13 -3.82 26.53 0.50
CA ASP A 13 -3.21 25.23 0.79
C ASP A 13 -4.19 24.09 1.12
N ILE A 14 -5.47 24.29 0.81
CA ILE A 14 -6.52 23.27 0.93
C ILE A 14 -6.93 22.81 -0.46
N LEU A 15 -6.82 21.52 -0.71
CA LEU A 15 -7.41 20.88 -1.87
C LEU A 15 -8.90 20.64 -1.63
N TRP A 16 -9.72 21.49 -2.23
CA TRP A 16 -11.18 21.30 -2.22
C TRP A 16 -11.59 20.33 -3.31
N MET A 17 -12.25 19.25 -2.91
CA MET A 17 -12.75 18.22 -3.81
C MET A 17 -14.27 18.20 -3.80
N LYS A 18 -14.89 18.50 -4.94
CA LYS A 18 -16.34 18.39 -5.12
C LYS A 18 -16.73 16.92 -4.99
N ALA A 19 -17.58 16.60 -4.04
CA ALA A 19 -18.08 15.26 -3.82
C ALA A 19 -18.87 14.74 -5.03
N LYS A 20 -18.90 13.43 -5.21
CA LYS A 20 -19.60 12.73 -6.29
C LYS A 20 -20.22 11.45 -5.75
N GLY A 21 -21.31 11.02 -6.38
CA GLY A 21 -21.91 9.72 -6.09
C GLY A 21 -22.78 9.71 -4.84
N ARG A 22 -23.31 8.55 -4.53
CA ARG A 22 -24.16 8.30 -3.36
C ARG A 22 -23.53 7.31 -2.39
N THR A 23 -22.65 6.50 -2.89
CA THR A 23 -21.96 5.42 -2.17
C THR A 23 -20.46 5.58 -2.27
N HIS A 24 -19.74 4.76 -1.53
CA HIS A 24 -18.27 4.75 -1.60
C HIS A 24 -17.75 4.17 -2.94
N ALA A 25 -18.55 3.34 -3.61
CA ALA A 25 -18.17 2.74 -4.89
C ALA A 25 -18.14 3.75 -6.05
N ASP A 26 -19.01 4.77 -6.00
CA ASP A 26 -19.15 5.79 -7.05
C ASP A 26 -18.64 7.18 -6.62
N GLY A 27 -17.98 7.25 -5.47
CA GLY A 27 -17.36 8.45 -4.93
C GLY A 27 -16.19 8.96 -5.77
N ARG A 28 -15.74 10.17 -5.47
CA ARG A 28 -14.55 10.74 -6.08
C ARG A 28 -13.31 10.36 -5.27
N VAL A 29 -12.26 9.97 -5.98
CA VAL A 29 -10.98 9.62 -5.38
C VAL A 29 -9.86 10.40 -6.09
N VAL A 30 -8.95 10.97 -5.31
CA VAL A 30 -7.65 11.46 -5.77
C VAL A 30 -6.60 10.51 -5.23
N LEU A 31 -5.80 9.93 -6.10
CA LEU A 31 -4.89 8.84 -5.79
C LEU A 31 -3.44 9.27 -5.92
N THR A 32 -2.60 8.77 -5.03
CA THR A 32 -1.14 8.74 -5.19
C THR A 32 -0.62 7.32 -5.06
N THR A 33 0.50 7.04 -5.68
CA THR A 33 1.19 5.75 -5.54
C THR A 33 1.65 5.53 -4.11
N ALA A 34 1.63 4.27 -3.67
CA ALA A 34 2.35 3.83 -2.49
C ALA A 34 3.51 2.97 -2.99
N GLU A 35 4.73 3.45 -2.80
CA GLU A 35 5.95 2.82 -3.34
C GLU A 35 6.55 1.80 -2.36
N ASP A 36 6.12 1.86 -1.11
CA ASP A 36 6.68 1.08 -0.02
C ASP A 36 5.68 0.04 0.50
N LYS A 37 6.19 -1.06 1.06
CA LYS A 37 5.37 -2.04 1.79
C LYS A 37 4.98 -1.55 3.19
N ASN A 38 5.84 -0.72 3.78
CA ASN A 38 5.66 -0.16 5.11
C ASN A 38 5.65 1.36 5.00
N TYR A 39 4.52 1.98 5.26
CA TYR A 39 4.36 3.43 5.16
C TYR A 39 3.30 3.94 6.11
N GLU A 40 3.42 5.22 6.39
CA GLU A 40 2.41 6.01 7.08
C GLU A 40 1.95 7.14 6.18
N THR A 41 0.65 7.36 6.14
CA THR A 41 0.07 8.50 5.45
C THR A 41 -0.95 9.18 6.34
N GLN A 42 -0.96 10.50 6.33
CA GLN A 42 -1.93 11.29 7.09
C GLN A 42 -2.42 12.50 6.29
N VAL A 43 -3.58 12.98 6.67
CA VAL A 43 -4.20 14.15 6.05
C VAL A 43 -5.16 14.84 7.02
N GLU A 44 -5.23 16.15 6.97
CA GLU A 44 -6.24 16.98 7.60
C GLU A 44 -7.48 17.05 6.70
N ILE A 45 -8.65 16.74 7.23
CA ILE A 45 -9.90 16.59 6.48
C ILE A 45 -10.97 17.54 7.03
N ARG A 46 -11.66 18.20 6.10
CA ARG A 46 -12.84 19.01 6.38
C ARG A 46 -14.02 18.45 5.59
N THR A 47 -14.97 17.82 6.27
CA THR A 47 -16.21 17.37 5.65
C THR A 47 -17.17 18.52 5.47
N GLY A 48 -17.87 18.56 4.34
CA GLY A 48 -18.94 19.49 4.08
C GLY A 48 -20.30 19.01 4.63
N ASN A 49 -21.34 19.77 4.31
CA ASN A 49 -22.72 19.33 4.57
C ASN A 49 -23.17 18.35 3.48
N GLY A 50 -23.62 17.16 3.89
CA GLY A 50 -24.18 16.15 2.98
C GLY A 50 -23.14 15.34 2.19
N ASN A 51 -21.89 15.34 2.64
CA ASN A 51 -20.89 14.43 2.12
C ASN A 51 -20.21 13.63 3.23
N VAL A 52 -19.51 12.58 2.80
CA VAL A 52 -18.49 11.87 3.55
C VAL A 52 -17.14 12.13 2.91
N ALA A 53 -16.09 12.23 3.71
CA ALA A 53 -14.74 12.39 3.23
C ALA A 53 -13.76 11.61 4.11
N GLY A 54 -12.64 11.19 3.54
CA GLY A 54 -11.69 10.36 4.27
C GLY A 54 -10.40 10.05 3.53
N LEU A 55 -9.62 9.19 4.18
CA LEU A 55 -8.36 8.66 3.73
C LEU A 55 -8.48 7.14 3.61
N ILE A 56 -8.16 6.60 2.44
CA ILE A 56 -8.33 5.18 2.13
C ILE A 56 -7.12 4.62 1.39
N LEU A 57 -6.88 3.34 1.55
CA LEU A 57 -6.15 2.53 0.58
C LEU A 57 -7.14 2.08 -0.49
N TYR A 58 -6.80 2.28 -1.74
CA TYR A 58 -7.70 2.07 -2.86
C TYR A 58 -7.06 1.20 -3.93
N TYR A 59 -7.65 0.06 -4.18
CA TYR A 59 -7.34 -0.79 -5.32
C TYR A 59 -8.30 -0.50 -6.48
N ASN A 60 -9.61 -0.66 -6.24
CA ASN A 60 -10.69 -0.27 -7.15
C ASN A 60 -11.99 0.03 -6.37
N GLU A 61 -13.11 0.22 -7.05
CA GLU A 61 -14.41 0.55 -6.45
C GLU A 61 -15.00 -0.54 -5.54
N LYS A 62 -14.51 -1.77 -5.62
CA LYS A 62 -14.92 -2.90 -4.79
C LYS A 62 -13.90 -3.23 -3.69
N ALA A 63 -12.70 -2.71 -3.81
CA ALA A 63 -11.54 -3.08 -3.00
C ALA A 63 -10.84 -1.83 -2.45
N TYR A 64 -11.22 -1.41 -1.27
CA TYR A 64 -10.63 -0.27 -0.53
C TYR A 64 -10.75 -0.48 0.97
N ALA A 65 -9.81 0.08 1.73
CA ALA A 65 -9.79 0.04 3.20
C ALA A 65 -9.38 1.41 3.75
N GLY A 66 -9.83 1.75 4.95
CA GLY A 66 -9.48 3.02 5.60
C GLY A 66 -10.65 3.65 6.30
N VAL A 67 -10.63 4.97 6.47
CA VAL A 67 -11.63 5.72 7.23
C VAL A 67 -12.21 6.87 6.44
N VAL A 68 -13.54 7.03 6.55
CA VAL A 68 -14.25 8.23 6.12
C VAL A 68 -15.19 8.70 7.21
N SER A 69 -15.61 9.97 7.18
CA SER A 69 -16.55 10.53 8.14
C SER A 69 -17.55 11.47 7.45
N ASP A 70 -18.78 11.51 7.99
CA ASP A 70 -19.81 12.52 7.69
C ASP A 70 -19.80 13.68 8.69
N GLY A 71 -18.85 13.67 9.62
CA GLY A 71 -18.75 14.60 10.75
C GLY A 71 -19.54 14.20 11.98
N LYS A 72 -20.36 13.12 11.93
CA LYS A 72 -21.10 12.56 13.05
C LYS A 72 -20.65 11.14 13.37
N ARG A 73 -20.22 10.39 12.37
CA ARG A 73 -19.73 9.01 12.47
C ARG A 73 -18.43 8.85 11.70
N PHE A 74 -17.60 7.93 12.15
CA PHE A 74 -16.52 7.34 11.40
C PHE A 74 -16.97 6.01 10.81
N TYR A 75 -16.69 5.80 9.54
CA TYR A 75 -16.92 4.56 8.82
C TYR A 75 -15.57 3.97 8.47
N ILE A 76 -15.24 2.83 9.08
CA ILE A 76 -13.98 2.12 8.83
C ILE A 76 -14.27 0.98 7.87
N TYR A 77 -13.63 1.01 6.72
CA TYR A 77 -13.75 0.00 5.68
C TYR A 77 -12.59 -0.96 5.74
N ARG A 78 -12.88 -2.26 5.71
CA ARG A 78 -11.89 -3.31 5.47
C ARG A 78 -11.86 -3.71 4.00
N ASN A 79 -13.00 -3.66 3.35
CA ASN A 79 -13.24 -3.71 1.91
C ASN A 79 -14.59 -3.01 1.63
N ALA A 80 -15.05 -2.98 0.38
CA ALA A 80 -16.30 -2.31 0.02
C ALA A 80 -17.55 -2.83 0.78
N GLU A 81 -17.55 -4.08 1.21
CA GLU A 81 -18.71 -4.76 1.81
C GLU A 81 -18.67 -4.74 3.34
N HIS A 82 -17.48 -4.71 3.94
CA HIS A 82 -17.30 -4.80 5.39
C HIS A 82 -16.91 -3.45 5.97
N LYS A 83 -17.85 -2.82 6.65
CA LYS A 83 -17.61 -1.56 7.37
C LYS A 83 -18.00 -1.67 8.85
N THR A 84 -17.28 -0.92 9.67
CA THR A 84 -17.61 -0.66 11.08
C THR A 84 -17.96 0.80 11.23
N GLU A 85 -19.01 1.10 12.00
CA GLU A 85 -19.44 2.46 12.30
C GLU A 85 -19.14 2.81 13.75
N LEU A 86 -18.49 3.94 13.98
CA LEU A 86 -18.16 4.47 15.31
C LEU A 86 -18.63 5.91 15.42
N PRO A 87 -19.04 6.37 16.61
CA PRO A 87 -19.37 7.78 16.84
C PRO A 87 -18.15 8.68 16.56
N ASN A 88 -18.34 9.73 15.80
CA ASN A 88 -17.32 10.78 15.63
C ASN A 88 -17.59 11.89 16.65
N ARG A 89 -16.75 11.97 17.69
CA ARG A 89 -16.78 13.00 18.72
C ARG A 89 -15.88 14.21 18.39
N ILE A 90 -15.13 14.15 17.30
CA ILE A 90 -14.25 15.24 16.85
C ILE A 90 -15.04 16.24 16.01
N GLY A 91 -15.94 15.75 15.16
CA GLY A 91 -16.75 16.59 14.28
C GLY A 91 -16.28 16.59 12.83
N LYS A 92 -16.59 17.68 12.10
CA LYS A 92 -16.34 17.78 10.65
C LYS A 92 -14.90 18.08 10.27
N HIS A 93 -14.08 18.50 11.20
CA HIS A 93 -12.68 18.81 11.01
C HIS A 93 -11.84 17.88 11.87
N PHE A 94 -11.06 17.03 11.24
CA PHE A 94 -10.25 16.00 11.89
C PHE A 94 -9.05 15.63 11.03
N PHE A 95 -8.08 14.98 11.64
CA PHE A 95 -6.97 14.34 10.97
C PHE A 95 -7.24 12.82 10.88
N ALA A 96 -6.90 12.24 9.75
CA ALA A 96 -6.87 10.78 9.56
C ALA A 96 -5.45 10.32 9.27
N ARG A 97 -5.07 9.17 9.82
CA ARG A 97 -3.79 8.53 9.58
C ARG A 97 -3.99 7.05 9.31
N LEU A 98 -3.31 6.56 8.30
CA LEU A 98 -3.19 5.15 7.96
C LEU A 98 -1.74 4.72 8.14
N HIS A 99 -1.54 3.64 8.87
CA HIS A 99 -0.25 3.00 9.00
C HIS A 99 -0.35 1.60 8.41
N ASN A 100 0.31 1.36 7.28
CA ASN A 100 0.38 0.06 6.64
C ASN A 100 1.74 -0.58 6.90
N CYS A 101 1.73 -1.78 7.43
CA CYS A 101 2.94 -2.57 7.67
C CYS A 101 2.74 -3.98 7.11
N GLY A 102 3.34 -4.28 5.95
CA GLY A 102 3.24 -5.59 5.32
C GLY A 102 1.79 -6.05 5.09
N ASN A 103 0.91 -5.18 4.58
CA ASN A 103 -0.53 -5.41 4.41
C ASN A 103 -1.34 -5.54 5.72
N ARG A 104 -0.78 -5.11 6.84
CA ARG A 104 -1.51 -4.92 8.11
C ARG A 104 -1.76 -3.44 8.28
N LEU A 105 -3.03 -3.03 8.29
CA LEU A 105 -3.44 -1.64 8.30
C LEU A 105 -3.97 -1.24 9.67
N SER A 106 -3.41 -0.16 10.24
CA SER A 106 -3.99 0.56 11.36
C SER A 106 -4.60 1.88 10.89
N VAL A 107 -5.72 2.24 11.50
CA VAL A 107 -6.51 3.44 11.19
C VAL A 107 -6.62 4.27 12.45
N GLU A 108 -6.20 5.51 12.36
CA GLU A 108 -6.19 6.44 13.48
C GLU A 108 -6.80 7.78 13.08
N VAL A 109 -7.36 8.47 14.06
CA VAL A 109 -7.89 9.82 13.91
C VAL A 109 -7.40 10.74 15.01
N SER A 110 -7.35 12.03 14.73
CA SER A 110 -6.95 13.05 15.69
C SER A 110 -7.76 14.31 15.48
N LYS A 111 -7.92 15.09 16.54
CA LYS A 111 -8.53 16.44 16.49
C LYS A 111 -7.51 17.51 16.06
N ASP A 112 -6.26 17.36 16.43
CA ASP A 112 -5.18 18.36 16.32
C ASP A 112 -4.00 17.89 15.47
N GLY A 113 -3.90 16.58 15.19
CA GLY A 113 -2.78 15.97 14.47
C GLY A 113 -1.62 15.56 15.39
N GLU A 114 -1.77 15.71 16.71
CA GLU A 114 -0.78 15.39 17.74
C GLU A 114 -1.21 14.19 18.57
N GLU A 115 -2.38 14.23 19.17
CA GLU A 115 -2.96 13.11 19.93
C GLU A 115 -3.83 12.25 19.03
N TRP A 116 -3.51 10.95 18.95
CA TRP A 116 -4.14 10.01 18.05
C TRP A 116 -4.97 8.95 18.76
N THR A 117 -6.17 8.70 18.26
CA THR A 117 -7.04 7.62 18.68
C THR A 117 -7.08 6.53 17.63
N VAL A 118 -6.71 5.31 18.00
CA VAL A 118 -6.81 4.13 17.13
C VAL A 118 -8.28 3.74 17.01
N LEU A 119 -8.83 3.78 15.81
CA LEU A 119 -10.17 3.30 15.50
C LEU A 119 -10.20 1.83 15.10
N ALA A 120 -9.16 1.38 14.42
CA ALA A 120 -8.93 -0.02 14.07
C ALA A 120 -7.44 -0.28 13.99
N GLY A 121 -6.99 -1.38 14.58
CA GLY A 121 -5.62 -1.86 14.51
C GLY A 121 -5.54 -3.18 13.78
N ASP A 122 -4.40 -3.44 13.16
CA ASP A 122 -4.01 -4.74 12.61
C ASP A 122 -5.03 -5.37 11.62
N MET A 123 -5.69 -4.54 10.79
CA MET A 123 -6.60 -5.03 9.77
C MET A 123 -5.81 -5.67 8.63
N ASP A 124 -6.14 -6.90 8.30
CA ASP A 124 -5.57 -7.59 7.13
C ASP A 124 -6.16 -6.99 5.84
N VAL A 125 -5.30 -6.40 5.02
CA VAL A 125 -5.64 -5.83 3.70
C VAL A 125 -4.92 -6.56 2.56
N SER A 126 -4.33 -7.71 2.83
CA SER A 126 -3.61 -8.53 1.85
C SER A 126 -4.50 -8.99 0.69
N SER A 127 -5.82 -9.07 0.91
CA SER A 127 -6.79 -9.43 -0.13
C SER A 127 -7.05 -8.36 -1.18
N LEU A 128 -6.58 -7.10 -0.99
CA LEU A 128 -6.83 -5.98 -1.90
C LEU A 128 -5.89 -6.01 -3.12
N HIS A 129 -6.02 -7.03 -3.95
CA HIS A 129 -5.17 -7.25 -5.13
C HIS A 129 -5.91 -7.92 -6.28
N HIS A 130 -5.24 -8.07 -7.43
CA HIS A 130 -5.82 -8.51 -8.70
C HIS A 130 -6.43 -9.93 -8.68
N ASN A 131 -5.89 -10.86 -7.91
CA ASN A 131 -6.43 -12.22 -7.85
C ASN A 131 -7.85 -12.27 -7.29
N ASN A 132 -8.20 -11.31 -6.39
CA ASN A 132 -9.52 -11.26 -5.77
C ASN A 132 -10.48 -10.30 -6.50
N TYR A 133 -9.96 -9.22 -7.08
CA TYR A 133 -10.78 -8.14 -7.60
C TYR A 133 -10.55 -7.81 -9.08
N GLY A 134 -9.72 -8.60 -9.78
CA GLY A 134 -9.37 -8.40 -11.19
C GLY A 134 -8.56 -7.12 -11.44
N GLY A 135 -8.19 -6.90 -12.71
CA GLY A 135 -7.33 -5.79 -13.12
C GLY A 135 -5.89 -5.95 -12.63
N PHE A 136 -4.99 -5.11 -13.13
CA PHE A 136 -3.57 -5.06 -12.70
C PHE A 136 -3.27 -3.65 -12.19
N TYR A 137 -3.83 -3.32 -11.02
CA TYR A 137 -3.61 -2.05 -10.35
C TYR A 137 -2.69 -2.23 -9.15
N ALA A 138 -1.93 -1.19 -8.82
CA ALA A 138 -1.28 -1.09 -7.53
C ALA A 138 -2.30 -0.65 -6.46
N LEU A 139 -2.09 -1.08 -5.21
CA LEU A 139 -2.79 -0.50 -4.08
C LEU A 139 -2.25 0.93 -3.85
N ARG A 140 -3.13 1.92 -3.78
CA ARG A 140 -2.79 3.34 -3.74
C ARG A 140 -3.43 4.03 -2.55
N VAL A 141 -2.79 5.09 -2.09
CA VAL A 141 -3.40 5.99 -1.09
C VAL A 141 -4.38 6.92 -1.79
N GLY A 142 -5.57 7.09 -1.23
CA GLY A 142 -6.65 7.89 -1.81
C GLY A 142 -7.27 8.89 -0.83
N LEU A 143 -7.40 10.13 -1.27
CA LEU A 143 -8.32 11.11 -0.69
C LEU A 143 -9.69 10.84 -1.29
N PHE A 144 -10.68 10.66 -0.44
CA PHE A 144 -12.01 10.21 -0.85
C PHE A 144 -13.10 11.20 -0.48
N SER A 145 -14.09 11.41 -1.36
CA SER A 145 -15.33 12.10 -1.01
C SER A 145 -16.53 11.63 -1.83
N ALA A 146 -17.66 11.38 -1.14
CA ALA A 146 -18.93 11.03 -1.78
C ALA A 146 -20.08 11.86 -1.20
N GLY A 147 -21.15 12.04 -1.98
CA GLY A 147 -22.34 12.80 -1.59
C GLY A 147 -22.43 14.16 -2.29
N LYS A 148 -22.85 15.19 -1.55
CA LYS A 148 -23.08 16.56 -2.04
C LYS A 148 -22.03 17.54 -1.49
N GLY A 149 -21.87 18.69 -2.20
CA GLY A 149 -20.95 19.75 -1.75
C GLY A 149 -19.49 19.41 -2.00
N SER A 150 -18.61 19.94 -1.18
CA SER A 150 -17.15 19.74 -1.29
C SER A 150 -16.54 19.37 0.06
N ALA A 151 -15.47 18.59 0.02
CA ALA A 151 -14.60 18.30 1.15
C ALA A 151 -13.25 18.97 0.95
N GLY A 152 -12.61 19.41 2.03
CA GLY A 152 -11.27 20.00 2.03
C GLY A 152 -10.24 19.03 2.57
N PHE A 153 -9.08 19.01 1.92
CA PHE A 153 -7.93 18.19 2.32
C PHE A 153 -6.69 19.08 2.38
N SER A 154 -5.95 19.02 3.47
CA SER A 154 -4.70 19.75 3.66
C SER A 154 -3.70 18.93 4.45
N ARG A 155 -2.45 19.40 4.53
CA ARG A 155 -1.38 18.74 5.31
C ARG A 155 -1.22 17.26 5.00
N PHE A 156 -1.43 16.86 3.75
CA PHE A 156 -1.17 15.49 3.31
C PHE A 156 0.31 15.19 3.49
N ARG A 157 0.60 14.07 4.13
CA ARG A 157 1.95 13.55 4.31
C ARG A 157 1.97 12.07 3.98
N TYR A 158 2.99 11.66 3.30
CA TYR A 158 3.35 10.26 3.09
C TYR A 158 4.80 10.10 3.54
N ARG A 159 5.05 9.10 4.34
CA ARG A 159 6.41 8.75 4.73
C ARG A 159 6.57 7.24 4.72
N ASN A 160 7.71 6.80 4.24
CA ASN A 160 8.13 5.42 4.38
C ASN A 160 8.31 5.12 5.88
N ALA A 161 7.71 4.04 6.35
CA ALA A 161 7.90 3.51 7.69
C ALA A 161 8.99 2.42 7.66
N VAL A 162 10.17 2.76 7.16
CA VAL A 162 11.32 1.86 7.19
C VAL A 162 11.66 1.55 8.64
N PRO A 163 11.94 0.28 8.99
CA PRO A 163 12.64 -0.04 10.24
C PRO A 163 13.84 0.89 10.35
N ARG A 164 14.04 1.51 11.52
CA ARG A 164 15.13 2.48 11.71
C ARG A 164 16.44 1.83 11.29
N GLU A 165 17.30 2.56 10.57
CA GLU A 165 18.59 2.06 10.04
C GLU A 165 19.41 1.28 11.07
N LYS A 166 19.34 1.67 12.35
CA LYS A 166 20.01 0.96 13.45
C LYS A 166 19.52 -0.48 13.71
N ASP A 167 18.36 -0.84 13.16
CA ASP A 167 17.79 -2.19 13.27
C ASP A 167 18.13 -3.04 12.03
N MET A 168 18.80 -2.48 11.04
CA MET A 168 19.22 -3.15 9.81
C MET A 168 20.74 -3.35 9.81
N SER A 169 21.16 -4.63 9.70
CA SER A 169 22.59 -4.97 9.61
C SER A 169 23.11 -4.94 8.17
N ALA A 170 22.25 -5.25 7.20
CA ALA A 170 22.58 -5.30 5.78
C ALA A 170 21.33 -5.41 4.90
N TYR A 171 21.50 -5.15 3.61
CA TYR A 171 20.55 -5.45 2.56
C TYR A 171 20.93 -6.75 1.86
N LEU A 172 19.96 -7.64 1.65
CA LEU A 172 20.17 -8.88 0.90
C LEU A 172 19.39 -8.82 -0.41
N MET A 173 20.08 -8.98 -1.52
CA MET A 173 19.50 -9.08 -2.86
C MET A 173 19.55 -10.53 -3.33
N VAL A 174 18.45 -11.00 -3.90
CA VAL A 174 18.37 -12.29 -4.61
C VAL A 174 18.05 -12.04 -6.08
N PHE A 175 18.73 -12.75 -6.97
CA PHE A 175 18.54 -12.60 -8.41
C PHE A 175 18.91 -13.88 -9.15
N HIS A 176 18.50 -14.00 -10.39
CA HIS A 176 18.95 -15.06 -11.30
C HIS A 176 19.86 -14.47 -12.37
N LYS A 177 20.67 -15.29 -12.97
CA LYS A 177 21.41 -14.96 -14.18
C LYS A 177 20.95 -15.85 -15.33
N ASP A 178 20.93 -15.31 -16.54
CA ASP A 178 20.52 -16.05 -17.73
C ASP A 178 21.59 -17.05 -18.18
N GLU A 179 22.85 -16.82 -17.80
CA GLU A 179 23.98 -17.64 -18.21
C GLU A 179 24.01 -19.00 -17.52
N ASP A 180 23.56 -19.09 -16.27
CA ASP A 180 23.62 -20.33 -15.47
C ASP A 180 22.26 -20.74 -14.88
N HIS A 181 21.23 -19.92 -15.11
CA HIS A 181 19.87 -20.15 -14.60
C HIS A 181 19.79 -20.46 -13.10
N GLY A 182 20.78 -20.04 -12.34
CA GLY A 182 20.90 -20.28 -10.91
C GLY A 182 20.36 -19.11 -10.06
N LEU A 183 20.15 -19.39 -8.78
CA LEU A 183 19.89 -18.40 -7.77
C LEU A 183 21.19 -17.79 -7.29
N HIS A 184 21.32 -16.49 -7.41
CA HIS A 184 22.44 -15.72 -6.88
C HIS A 184 21.98 -14.83 -5.73
N MET A 185 22.93 -14.49 -4.87
CA MET A 185 22.72 -13.57 -3.77
C MET A 185 23.84 -12.53 -3.70
N ALA A 186 23.50 -11.33 -3.27
CA ALA A 186 24.47 -10.28 -2.98
C ALA A 186 24.07 -9.51 -1.71
N ILE A 187 25.04 -8.98 -1.03
CA ILE A 187 24.86 -8.23 0.21
C ILE A 187 25.38 -6.80 0.07
N SER A 188 24.71 -5.87 0.73
CA SER A 188 25.09 -4.47 0.78
C SER A 188 24.91 -3.91 2.18
N SER A 189 25.79 -3.01 2.59
CA SER A 189 25.64 -2.23 3.83
C SER A 189 24.90 -0.91 3.61
N ASP A 190 24.85 -0.40 2.36
CA ASP A 190 24.32 0.92 2.01
C ASP A 190 23.08 0.87 1.10
N GLY A 191 22.74 -0.32 0.57
CA GLY A 191 21.63 -0.52 -0.36
C GLY A 191 21.93 -0.11 -1.81
N TYR A 192 23.13 0.39 -2.10
CA TYR A 192 23.53 0.86 -3.42
C TYR A 192 24.64 0.01 -4.04
N THR A 193 25.63 -0.38 -3.24
CA THR A 193 26.77 -1.17 -3.67
C THR A 193 26.61 -2.59 -3.13
N PHE A 194 26.42 -3.55 -4.03
CA PHE A 194 26.22 -4.95 -3.69
C PHE A 194 27.43 -5.80 -4.01
N THR A 195 27.85 -6.61 -3.04
CA THR A 195 28.91 -7.59 -3.20
C THR A 195 28.28 -8.98 -3.34
N ALA A 196 28.61 -9.66 -4.44
CA ALA A 196 28.10 -11.01 -4.70
C ALA A 196 28.58 -11.99 -3.62
N LEU A 197 27.68 -12.83 -3.14
CA LEU A 197 27.98 -13.95 -2.26
C LEU A 197 28.44 -15.16 -3.10
N ASN A 198 29.05 -16.15 -2.44
CA ASN A 198 29.53 -17.38 -3.05
C ASN A 198 30.47 -17.15 -4.24
N GLU A 199 31.34 -16.12 -4.14
CA GLU A 199 32.28 -15.74 -5.21
C GLU A 199 31.61 -15.46 -6.56
N GLY A 200 30.34 -15.02 -6.55
CA GLY A 200 29.55 -14.77 -7.74
C GLY A 200 28.97 -16.02 -8.41
N LYS A 201 29.20 -17.20 -7.83
CA LYS A 201 28.59 -18.46 -8.27
C LYS A 201 27.15 -18.56 -7.74
N PRO A 202 26.28 -19.38 -8.35
CA PRO A 202 24.94 -19.59 -7.82
C PRO A 202 24.98 -20.18 -6.40
N VAL A 203 24.13 -19.66 -5.52
CA VAL A 203 23.90 -20.23 -4.19
C VAL A 203 23.07 -21.50 -4.28
N ILE A 204 22.15 -21.53 -5.26
CA ILE A 204 21.39 -22.71 -5.65
C ILE A 204 21.47 -22.81 -7.16
N ALA A 205 22.01 -23.92 -7.65
CA ALA A 205 22.03 -24.18 -9.07
C ALA A 205 20.64 -24.63 -9.55
N GLY A 206 20.20 -24.16 -10.73
CA GLY A 206 18.88 -24.46 -11.25
C GLY A 206 18.63 -25.94 -11.51
N ASP A 207 19.66 -26.67 -11.86
CA ASP A 207 19.62 -28.11 -12.12
C ASP A 207 19.50 -28.99 -10.86
N THR A 208 19.65 -28.40 -9.67
CA THR A 208 19.55 -29.13 -8.39
C THR A 208 18.13 -29.19 -7.84
N ILE A 209 17.28 -28.18 -8.12
CA ILE A 209 15.96 -28.08 -7.48
C ILE A 209 14.81 -27.94 -8.49
N ALA A 210 15.12 -27.71 -9.77
CA ALA A 210 14.12 -27.44 -10.79
C ALA A 210 14.11 -28.58 -11.84
N GLU A 211 12.95 -29.15 -12.14
CA GLU A 211 12.79 -30.17 -13.20
C GLU A 211 13.24 -29.62 -14.56
N ARG A 212 12.92 -28.37 -14.84
CA ARG A 212 13.31 -27.64 -16.06
C ARG A 212 14.68 -27.00 -15.98
N LYS A 213 15.44 -27.30 -14.93
CA LYS A 213 16.81 -26.82 -14.72
C LYS A 213 17.02 -25.32 -14.79
N GLY A 214 16.04 -24.53 -14.34
CA GLY A 214 16.12 -23.08 -14.33
C GLY A 214 15.36 -22.42 -13.20
N ILE A 215 15.94 -21.36 -12.63
CA ILE A 215 15.35 -20.51 -11.58
C ILE A 215 15.15 -19.12 -12.15
N ARG A 216 13.94 -18.57 -11.95
CA ARG A 216 13.58 -17.24 -12.40
C ARG A 216 12.82 -16.45 -11.33
N GLY A 217 12.96 -15.12 -11.38
CA GLY A 217 12.23 -14.19 -10.54
C GLY A 217 12.27 -14.54 -9.05
N PRO A 218 13.46 -14.80 -8.45
CA PRO A 218 13.53 -15.13 -7.05
C PRO A 218 13.07 -13.93 -6.19
N HIS A 219 12.36 -14.23 -5.12
CA HIS A 219 11.93 -13.28 -4.12
C HIS A 219 12.21 -13.84 -2.73
N ILE A 220 12.81 -13.03 -1.85
CA ILE A 220 13.09 -13.38 -0.47
C ILE A 220 12.32 -12.48 0.49
N PHE A 221 11.78 -13.05 1.56
CA PHE A 221 11.17 -12.29 2.64
C PHE A 221 11.48 -12.96 3.99
N ARG A 222 11.42 -12.16 5.04
CA ARG A 222 11.58 -12.65 6.41
C ARG A 222 10.19 -12.89 7.01
N GLY A 223 9.96 -14.12 7.45
CA GLY A 223 8.71 -14.50 8.12
C GLY A 223 8.60 -13.97 9.55
N PRO A 224 7.41 -14.06 10.15
CA PRO A 224 7.19 -13.63 11.55
C PRO A 224 7.95 -14.49 12.57
N ASP A 225 8.34 -15.69 12.20
CA ASP A 225 9.21 -16.60 12.97
C ASP A 225 10.70 -16.25 12.87
N GLY A 226 11.04 -15.19 12.11
CA GLY A 226 12.41 -14.75 11.85
C GLY A 226 13.15 -15.53 10.77
N ALA A 227 12.55 -16.59 10.22
CA ALA A 227 13.13 -17.35 9.12
C ALA A 227 13.03 -16.60 7.79
N PHE A 228 13.98 -16.87 6.89
CA PHE A 228 13.91 -16.37 5.51
C PHE A 228 13.22 -17.37 4.62
N TYR A 229 12.23 -16.90 3.88
CA TYR A 229 11.48 -17.65 2.91
C TYR A 229 11.84 -17.17 1.52
N LEU A 230 12.08 -18.10 0.63
CA LEU A 230 12.46 -17.85 -0.74
C LEU A 230 11.40 -18.44 -1.68
N SER A 231 10.85 -17.64 -2.56
CA SER A 231 9.97 -18.07 -3.63
C SER A 231 10.60 -17.78 -4.99
N MET A 232 10.37 -18.64 -5.96
CA MET A 232 10.91 -18.51 -7.30
C MET A 232 10.06 -19.26 -8.31
N THR A 233 10.21 -18.92 -9.58
CA THR A 233 9.57 -19.63 -10.68
C THR A 233 10.57 -20.60 -11.29
N GLU A 234 10.12 -21.83 -11.54
CA GLU A 234 10.84 -22.79 -12.33
C GLU A 234 10.67 -22.48 -13.81
N LEU A 235 11.73 -22.02 -14.47
CA LEU A 235 11.74 -21.72 -15.89
C LEU A 235 13.16 -21.75 -16.46
N HIS A 236 13.35 -22.51 -17.52
CA HIS A 236 14.54 -22.50 -18.35
C HIS A 236 14.16 -22.07 -19.78
N ILE A 237 14.48 -20.84 -20.17
CA ILE A 237 13.99 -20.22 -21.42
C ILE A 237 14.45 -20.98 -22.67
N TYR A 238 15.62 -21.59 -22.64
CA TYR A 238 16.22 -22.28 -23.78
C TYR A 238 16.02 -23.79 -23.82
N ALA A 239 15.48 -24.37 -22.75
CA ALA A 239 15.28 -25.83 -22.64
C ALA A 239 14.28 -26.41 -23.66
N GLN A 240 13.52 -25.58 -24.34
CA GLN A 240 12.54 -26.01 -25.36
C GLN A 240 13.13 -26.05 -26.78
N ARG A 241 14.40 -25.69 -26.97
CA ARG A 241 15.03 -25.70 -28.30
C ARG A 241 15.74 -26.99 -28.65
N ASP A 242 15.99 -27.85 -27.65
CA ASP A 242 16.77 -29.09 -27.78
C ASP A 242 15.93 -30.36 -27.62
N GLY A 243 14.60 -30.27 -27.80
CA GLY A 243 13.67 -31.38 -27.76
C GLY A 243 12.87 -31.56 -29.03
#